data_67c5a1d9a93960ac98aec666b087e630
#
_entry.id   67c5a1d9a93960ac98aec666b087e630
#
_cell.length_a   1.000
_cell.length_b   1.000
_cell.length_c   1.000
_cell.angle_alpha   90.00
_cell.angle_beta   90.00
_cell.angle_gamma   90.00
#
_symmetry.space_group_name_H-M   'P 1'
#
loop_
_entity.id
_entity.type
_entity.pdbx_description
1 polymer ?
#
loop_
_entity_poly.entity_id
_entity_poly.type
_entity_poly.pdbx_seq_one_letter_code
_entity_poly.pdbx_strand_id
1 'polypeptide(L)'
;MPTCLALHRSARTVATTAMLLAGVLATGCIRPSAAVAPMSGKRVESDRGMVAASHPDAAAAGATILAQGGNAIDAFAATAFALSVTDVSQTGLGGGGAMTFFNAKTKTVEHLSFYARAGEDEAWARADTSRGRRPGRAAGTPGMVAGVLEAHTKWGKLTRAQVMAPAIALARDGFIVSPLLARTIVSSRDKLMADSLAAARFMPRGEALRPGDRLVQPELAATLQRIASEGATVFYNGGIAERLSAKVKAQGGLITVRDMKTYPVTAMRPLCTMWRGYTLLGAPPPMGGAPVLEMLQMADAAGVADAGSFTENGAAVAKLADIMRIGNADAGEHRGDPAALRVPAHGVVHPDFARSRAGLVGGALPDTAAAGNPWAFDTLAAPGNCGKFNPYPASTVLRTGSGNSASRDTTTGDEGQSFTSHLAVVDGDGSAVSATTTVGVLFGSGVYTDGFFLNSGGSNFDAKTRGTNRYSNSTMAPTLILDGDKVRLVVGAAGSQYIQPAITQVTIRMLAFGEDPAIALSAPRIHASSTMKEVEVEPGFSTSVYQALVTRGYAPASRVRDISFGGVHAVFVRKDGKRIGVADPRRDGTAAGW
;
A
#
# COMPACT_ATOMS: atom_id res chain seq x y z
N MET A 1 10.82 55.00 -13.71
CA MET A 1 10.76 56.28 -14.40
C MET A 1 10.85 56.03 -15.89
N PRO A 2 10.00 56.56 -16.80
CA PRO A 2 9.30 57.82 -16.77
C PRO A 2 7.78 57.67 -16.92
N THR A 3 7.05 58.52 -16.40
CA THR A 3 6.41 59.85 -16.67
C THR A 3 5.07 59.80 -17.40
N CYS A 4 4.04 60.17 -16.64
CA CYS A 4 2.70 60.58 -17.08
C CYS A 4 2.76 61.86 -17.91
N LEU A 5 1.85 62.00 -18.88
CA LEU A 5 1.39 63.31 -19.34
C LEU A 5 -0.13 63.30 -19.50
N ALA A 6 -0.77 64.21 -18.77
CA ALA A 6 -2.15 64.56 -18.83
C ALA A 6 -2.36 65.63 -19.92
N LEU A 7 -3.51 65.60 -20.61
CA LEU A 7 -4.04 66.79 -21.35
C LEU A 7 -5.52 66.89 -21.10
N HIS A 8 -5.88 68.00 -20.42
CA HIS A 8 -7.21 68.59 -20.32
C HIS A 8 -7.63 69.17 -21.67
N ARG A 9 -8.92 69.06 -22.02
CA ARG A 9 -9.72 70.18 -22.60
C ARG A 9 -11.21 69.94 -22.41
N SER A 10 -11.84 70.95 -21.88
CA SER A 10 -13.26 71.16 -21.62
C SER A 10 -14.03 71.58 -22.89
N ALA A 11 -15.31 71.24 -22.98
CA ALA A 11 -16.37 72.07 -23.52
C ALA A 11 -17.77 71.59 -23.17
N ARG A 12 -18.65 72.54 -22.97
CA ARG A 12 -19.95 72.57 -22.31
C ARG A 12 -21.12 72.12 -23.17
N THR A 13 -22.16 71.65 -22.47
CA THR A 13 -23.64 71.90 -22.61
C THR A 13 -24.37 71.26 -23.78
N VAL A 14 -25.41 70.46 -23.52
CA VAL A 14 -26.85 70.81 -23.51
C VAL A 14 -27.64 69.54 -23.04
N ALA A 15 -28.63 69.79 -22.18
CA ALA A 15 -29.55 68.81 -21.64
C ALA A 15 -30.58 68.33 -22.64
N THR A 16 -30.97 67.07 -22.63
CA THR A 16 -32.31 66.59 -22.94
C THR A 16 -32.61 65.27 -22.18
N THR A 17 -33.70 65.32 -21.46
CA THR A 17 -34.27 64.28 -20.61
C THR A 17 -34.81 63.14 -21.46
N ALA A 18 -34.37 61.91 -21.22
CA ALA A 18 -35.12 60.70 -21.56
C ALA A 18 -34.85 59.62 -20.48
N MET A 19 -35.86 59.32 -19.63
CA MET A 19 -35.89 58.18 -18.74
C MET A 19 -35.93 56.91 -19.58
N LEU A 20 -34.91 56.06 -19.43
CA LEU A 20 -34.97 54.68 -19.82
C LEU A 20 -34.40 53.85 -18.67
N LEU A 21 -35.27 52.99 -18.09
CA LEU A 21 -34.90 51.93 -17.14
C LEU A 21 -33.85 51.03 -17.81
N ALA A 22 -32.62 51.08 -17.33
CA ALA A 22 -31.61 50.08 -17.62
C ALA A 22 -31.37 49.25 -16.35
N GLY A 23 -31.90 48.01 -16.34
CA GLY A 23 -31.60 47.01 -15.32
C GLY A 23 -30.10 46.74 -15.31
N VAL A 24 -29.46 47.01 -14.19
CA VAL A 24 -28.06 46.64 -13.94
C VAL A 24 -28.01 45.14 -13.71
N LEU A 25 -27.68 44.37 -14.74
CA LEU A 25 -27.16 43.01 -14.60
C LEU A 25 -25.76 43.11 -14.00
N ALA A 26 -25.66 43.01 -12.70
CA ALA A 26 -24.39 42.82 -12.02
C ALA A 26 -23.86 41.39 -12.37
N THR A 27 -23.12 41.29 -13.47
CA THR A 27 -22.24 40.13 -13.70
C THR A 27 -21.13 40.18 -12.66
N GLY A 28 -21.38 39.56 -11.53
CA GLY A 28 -20.35 39.24 -10.54
C GLY A 28 -19.30 38.37 -11.21
N CYS A 29 -18.15 38.96 -11.56
CA CYS A 29 -16.97 38.19 -11.88
C CYS A 29 -16.61 37.34 -10.63
N ILE A 30 -17.01 36.08 -10.63
CA ILE A 30 -16.48 35.11 -9.70
C ILE A 30 -15.00 34.99 -10.05
N ARG A 31 -14.16 35.71 -9.30
CA ARG A 31 -12.71 35.46 -9.34
C ARG A 31 -12.51 34.00 -8.92
N PRO A 32 -11.89 33.15 -9.75
CA PRO A 32 -11.50 31.85 -9.29
C PRO A 32 -10.60 32.05 -8.06
N SER A 33 -11.01 31.49 -6.92
CA SER A 33 -10.18 31.46 -5.72
C SER A 33 -8.82 30.90 -6.13
N ALA A 34 -7.76 31.64 -5.90
CA ALA A 34 -6.41 31.16 -6.16
C ALA A 34 -6.26 29.83 -5.42
N ALA A 35 -6.08 28.75 -6.16
CA ALA A 35 -5.89 27.43 -5.58
C ALA A 35 -4.67 27.50 -4.66
N VAL A 36 -4.87 27.29 -3.36
CA VAL A 36 -3.77 27.25 -2.40
C VAL A 36 -2.91 26.04 -2.76
N ALA A 37 -1.61 26.27 -3.02
CA ALA A 37 -0.69 25.20 -3.35
C ALA A 37 -0.62 24.19 -2.18
N PRO A 38 -0.61 22.87 -2.44
CA PRO A 38 -0.49 21.86 -1.39
C PRO A 38 0.80 22.02 -0.60
N MET A 39 0.72 21.91 0.74
CA MET A 39 1.89 21.79 1.61
C MET A 39 2.47 20.39 1.48
N SER A 40 3.78 20.23 1.40
CA SER A 40 4.43 18.92 1.33
C SER A 40 5.67 18.81 2.22
N GLY A 41 5.98 17.59 2.69
CA GLY A 41 7.13 17.31 3.55
C GLY A 41 7.06 15.91 4.18
N LYS A 42 8.09 15.55 4.96
CA LYS A 42 8.08 14.26 5.67
C LYS A 42 7.02 14.21 6.79
N ARG A 43 6.70 15.33 7.37
CA ARG A 43 5.60 15.55 8.32
C ARG A 43 4.86 16.83 7.94
N VAL A 44 3.57 16.69 7.70
CA VAL A 44 2.69 17.81 7.32
C VAL A 44 1.43 17.76 8.17
N GLU A 45 0.92 18.93 8.57
CA GLU A 45 -0.38 19.06 9.23
C GLU A 45 -1.37 19.78 8.32
N SER A 46 -2.63 19.37 8.35
CA SER A 46 -3.73 20.00 7.62
C SER A 46 -5.05 19.83 8.35
N ASP A 47 -5.92 20.82 8.21
CA ASP A 47 -7.28 20.79 8.75
C ASP A 47 -8.30 20.24 7.72
N ARG A 48 -7.94 20.10 6.44
CA ARG A 48 -8.87 19.75 5.36
C ARG A 48 -8.67 18.35 4.81
N GLY A 49 -7.51 18.07 4.25
CA GLY A 49 -7.22 16.80 3.63
C GLY A 49 -5.74 16.47 3.67
N MET A 50 -5.40 15.17 3.66
CA MET A 50 -4.03 14.69 3.79
C MET A 50 -3.80 13.46 2.94
N VAL A 51 -2.65 13.44 2.26
CA VAL A 51 -2.11 12.28 1.54
C VAL A 51 -0.69 12.02 2.03
N ALA A 52 -0.37 10.78 2.37
CA ALA A 52 1.02 10.35 2.58
C ALA A 52 1.32 9.21 1.61
N ALA A 53 2.43 9.29 0.87
CA ALA A 53 2.74 8.32 -0.19
C ALA A 53 4.24 8.12 -0.36
N SER A 54 4.62 7.03 -1.05
CA SER A 54 6.02 6.62 -1.26
C SER A 54 6.84 7.56 -2.17
N HIS A 55 6.21 8.52 -2.84
CA HIS A 55 6.90 9.50 -3.69
C HIS A 55 6.30 10.90 -3.54
N PRO A 56 7.12 11.98 -3.53
CA PRO A 56 6.65 13.36 -3.37
C PRO A 56 5.62 13.79 -4.40
N ASP A 57 5.90 13.56 -5.69
CA ASP A 57 5.00 13.96 -6.77
C ASP A 57 3.67 13.21 -6.73
N ALA A 58 3.66 11.98 -6.24
CA ALA A 58 2.43 11.21 -6.07
C ALA A 58 1.59 11.70 -4.88
N ALA A 59 2.23 12.06 -3.77
CA ALA A 59 1.52 12.69 -2.65
C ALA A 59 0.93 14.05 -3.05
N ALA A 60 1.70 14.86 -3.81
CA ALA A 60 1.24 16.13 -4.34
C ALA A 60 0.08 15.97 -5.33
N ALA A 61 0.11 14.94 -6.19
CA ALA A 61 -0.99 14.63 -7.12
C ALA A 61 -2.30 14.39 -6.37
N GLY A 62 -2.29 13.53 -5.33
CA GLY A 62 -3.46 13.27 -4.51
C GLY A 62 -3.96 14.49 -3.75
N ALA A 63 -3.06 15.27 -3.15
CA ALA A 63 -3.42 16.50 -2.44
C ALA A 63 -4.01 17.57 -3.39
N THR A 64 -3.51 17.67 -4.63
CA THR A 64 -4.07 18.55 -5.67
C THR A 64 -5.49 18.14 -6.01
N ILE A 65 -5.77 16.85 -6.12
CA ILE A 65 -7.13 16.35 -6.39
C ILE A 65 -8.07 16.64 -5.22
N LEU A 66 -7.62 16.52 -3.96
CA LEU A 66 -8.41 16.96 -2.81
C LEU A 66 -8.71 18.47 -2.86
N ALA A 67 -7.70 19.28 -3.21
CA ALA A 67 -7.85 20.73 -3.36
C ALA A 67 -8.85 21.12 -4.46
N GLN A 68 -8.99 20.32 -5.51
CA GLN A 68 -9.96 20.48 -6.60
C GLN A 68 -11.38 20.00 -6.22
N GLY A 69 -11.61 19.60 -4.98
CA GLY A 69 -12.90 19.15 -4.46
C GLY A 69 -13.17 17.66 -4.65
N GLY A 70 -12.16 16.87 -4.98
CA GLY A 70 -12.21 15.41 -4.96
C GLY A 70 -12.34 14.86 -3.54
N ASN A 71 -12.78 13.61 -3.43
CA ASN A 71 -12.86 12.89 -2.18
C ASN A 71 -11.64 11.96 -1.97
N ALA A 72 -11.65 11.17 -0.89
CA ALA A 72 -10.55 10.25 -0.57
C ALA A 72 -10.27 9.21 -1.69
N ILE A 73 -11.29 8.79 -2.42
CA ILE A 73 -11.15 7.83 -3.52
C ILE A 73 -10.56 8.49 -4.76
N ASP A 74 -10.94 9.73 -5.08
CA ASP A 74 -10.33 10.48 -6.18
C ASP A 74 -8.84 10.70 -5.92
N ALA A 75 -8.48 11.09 -4.69
CA ALA A 75 -7.10 11.27 -4.27
C ALA A 75 -6.32 9.95 -4.27
N PHE A 76 -6.93 8.85 -3.82
CA PHE A 76 -6.36 7.50 -3.95
C PHE A 76 -6.03 7.18 -5.40
N ALA A 77 -6.99 7.35 -6.32
CA ALA A 77 -6.79 7.03 -7.73
C ALA A 77 -5.65 7.87 -8.34
N ALA A 78 -5.64 9.19 -8.09
CA ALA A 78 -4.60 10.07 -8.58
C ALA A 78 -3.21 9.71 -8.03
N THR A 79 -3.11 9.44 -6.73
CA THR A 79 -1.85 9.03 -6.09
C THR A 79 -1.37 7.69 -6.62
N ALA A 80 -2.26 6.70 -6.78
CA ALA A 80 -1.91 5.37 -7.25
C ALA A 80 -1.42 5.37 -8.71
N PHE A 81 -2.07 6.13 -9.61
CA PHE A 81 -1.57 6.30 -10.97
C PHE A 81 -0.27 7.11 -11.03
N ALA A 82 -0.11 8.13 -10.19
CA ALA A 82 1.14 8.89 -10.11
C ALA A 82 2.30 8.01 -9.58
N LEU A 83 2.07 7.16 -8.57
CA LEU A 83 3.04 6.17 -8.11
C LEU A 83 3.44 5.18 -9.22
N SER A 84 2.51 4.81 -10.10
CA SER A 84 2.81 3.95 -11.26
C SER A 84 3.83 4.58 -12.23
N VAL A 85 4.01 5.89 -12.18
CA VAL A 85 4.98 6.66 -12.97
C VAL A 85 6.27 6.90 -12.19
N THR A 86 6.15 7.36 -10.93
CA THR A 86 7.28 7.91 -10.17
C THR A 86 7.99 6.87 -9.30
N ASP A 87 7.28 5.83 -8.88
CA ASP A 87 7.83 4.71 -8.07
C ASP A 87 7.87 3.41 -8.88
N VAL A 88 8.21 3.55 -10.17
CA VAL A 88 8.14 2.52 -11.22
C VAL A 88 8.89 1.23 -10.90
N SER A 89 9.91 1.29 -10.06
CA SER A 89 10.65 0.09 -9.61
C SER A 89 9.87 -0.78 -8.63
N GLN A 90 8.85 -0.24 -7.95
CA GLN A 90 8.14 -0.89 -6.85
C GLN A 90 6.66 -1.12 -7.12
N THR A 91 6.03 -0.28 -7.95
CA THR A 91 4.61 -0.39 -8.35
C THR A 91 4.43 0.02 -9.80
N GLY A 92 3.25 -0.23 -10.40
CA GLY A 92 2.97 0.13 -11.79
C GLY A 92 1.68 -0.46 -12.31
N LEU A 93 1.31 -0.08 -13.55
CA LEU A 93 0.07 -0.57 -14.20
C LEU A 93 0.02 -2.09 -14.33
N GLY A 94 1.18 -2.74 -14.52
CA GLY A 94 1.30 -4.20 -14.59
C GLY A 94 1.35 -4.90 -13.23
N GLY A 95 1.15 -4.15 -12.16
CA GLY A 95 1.11 -4.62 -10.77
C GLY A 95 -0.27 -5.00 -10.28
N GLY A 96 -0.39 -4.99 -8.97
CA GLY A 96 -1.65 -5.18 -8.27
C GLY A 96 -1.57 -4.63 -6.85
N GLY A 97 -2.62 -4.84 -6.07
CA GLY A 97 -2.67 -4.29 -4.73
C GLY A 97 -3.94 -4.63 -3.95
N ALA A 98 -4.12 -3.91 -2.88
CA ALA A 98 -5.33 -3.93 -2.07
C ALA A 98 -5.58 -2.56 -1.43
N MET A 99 -6.84 -2.24 -1.20
CA MET A 99 -7.22 -1.04 -0.48
C MET A 99 -8.32 -1.32 0.55
N THR A 100 -8.27 -0.60 1.66
CA THR A 100 -9.35 -0.53 2.64
C THR A 100 -9.86 0.90 2.70
N PHE A 101 -11.15 1.09 2.52
CA PHE A 101 -11.83 2.38 2.43
C PHE A 101 -12.87 2.53 3.54
N PHE A 102 -12.78 3.60 4.31
CA PHE A 102 -13.82 4.03 5.25
C PHE A 102 -14.59 5.21 4.66
N ASN A 103 -15.90 5.06 4.53
CA ASN A 103 -16.78 6.13 4.11
C ASN A 103 -17.36 6.84 5.35
N ALA A 104 -16.95 8.09 5.59
CA ALA A 104 -17.35 8.84 6.77
C ALA A 104 -18.85 9.21 6.78
N LYS A 105 -19.53 9.28 5.62
CA LYS A 105 -20.95 9.59 5.53
C LYS A 105 -21.84 8.40 5.92
N THR A 106 -21.52 7.24 5.34
CA THR A 106 -22.31 6.01 5.56
C THR A 106 -21.83 5.20 6.76
N LYS A 107 -20.65 5.50 7.30
CA LYS A 107 -19.96 4.73 8.35
C LYS A 107 -19.72 3.27 7.94
N THR A 108 -19.53 3.03 6.65
CA THR A 108 -19.21 1.71 6.10
C THR A 108 -17.72 1.57 5.81
N VAL A 109 -17.26 0.34 5.82
CA VAL A 109 -15.89 -0.01 5.41
C VAL A 109 -15.94 -1.05 4.32
N GLU A 110 -15.15 -0.80 3.27
CA GLU A 110 -15.01 -1.69 2.13
C GLU A 110 -13.54 -2.08 1.94
N HIS A 111 -13.32 -3.29 1.47
CA HIS A 111 -11.99 -3.74 1.05
C HIS A 111 -12.06 -4.23 -0.38
N LEU A 112 -11.12 -3.77 -1.22
CA LEU A 112 -10.93 -4.29 -2.56
C LEU A 112 -9.56 -4.98 -2.66
N SER A 113 -9.58 -6.24 -3.12
CA SER A 113 -8.40 -6.99 -3.50
C SER A 113 -8.29 -7.02 -5.01
N PHE A 114 -7.15 -6.56 -5.51
CA PHE A 114 -6.80 -6.51 -6.93
C PHE A 114 -5.34 -6.89 -7.17
N TYR A 115 -4.88 -7.91 -6.47
CA TYR A 115 -3.49 -8.38 -6.55
C TYR A 115 -3.26 -9.28 -7.77
N ALA A 116 -2.04 -9.76 -7.94
CA ALA A 116 -1.66 -10.68 -9.00
C ALA A 116 -2.43 -12.00 -8.88
N ARG A 117 -3.00 -12.46 -10.00
CA ARG A 117 -3.87 -13.63 -10.04
C ARG A 117 -3.35 -14.66 -11.03
N ALA A 118 -3.40 -15.94 -10.65
CA ALA A 118 -3.22 -17.05 -11.58
C ALA A 118 -4.41 -17.13 -12.55
N GLY A 119 -4.14 -17.45 -13.81
CA GLY A 119 -5.17 -17.67 -14.81
C GLY A 119 -5.90 -18.99 -14.64
N GLU A 120 -6.72 -19.33 -15.65
CA GLU A 120 -7.54 -20.54 -15.66
C GLU A 120 -6.81 -21.80 -16.13
N ASP A 121 -5.66 -21.68 -16.83
CA ASP A 121 -4.90 -22.81 -17.35
C ASP A 121 -4.37 -23.70 -16.22
N GLU A 122 -4.65 -25.00 -16.28
CA GLU A 122 -4.14 -26.02 -15.36
C GLU A 122 -2.61 -26.02 -15.21
N ALA A 123 -1.89 -25.49 -16.19
CA ALA A 123 -0.45 -25.29 -16.09
C ALA A 123 -0.03 -24.44 -14.89
N TRP A 124 -0.88 -23.53 -14.38
CA TRP A 124 -0.62 -22.77 -13.18
C TRP A 124 -0.46 -23.62 -11.93
N ALA A 125 -1.18 -24.74 -11.81
CA ALA A 125 -1.08 -25.63 -10.68
C ALA A 125 0.28 -26.35 -10.58
N ARG A 126 0.98 -26.48 -11.71
CA ARG A 126 2.26 -27.19 -11.84
C ARG A 126 3.43 -26.29 -12.24
N ALA A 127 3.15 -25.00 -12.43
CA ALA A 127 4.17 -24.07 -12.94
C ALA A 127 5.29 -23.89 -11.92
N ASP A 128 6.53 -24.02 -12.39
CA ASP A 128 7.67 -23.43 -11.70
C ASP A 128 7.65 -21.92 -11.91
N THR A 129 7.16 -21.21 -10.90
CA THR A 129 7.05 -19.74 -10.89
C THR A 129 8.27 -19.09 -10.22
N SER A 130 9.32 -19.86 -9.93
CA SER A 130 10.53 -19.35 -9.32
C SER A 130 11.16 -18.23 -10.14
N ARG A 131 11.72 -17.25 -9.45
CA ARG A 131 12.31 -16.06 -10.04
C ARG A 131 13.61 -16.40 -10.78
N GLY A 132 13.87 -15.72 -11.90
CA GLY A 132 15.17 -15.67 -12.53
C GLY A 132 15.38 -16.52 -13.80
N ARG A 133 14.75 -17.68 -13.94
CA ARG A 133 14.96 -18.52 -15.12
C ARG A 133 14.07 -18.18 -16.32
N ARG A 134 12.83 -17.72 -16.05
CA ARG A 134 11.84 -17.36 -17.09
C ARG A 134 10.99 -16.19 -16.57
N PRO A 135 11.32 -14.94 -16.90
CA PRO A 135 10.64 -13.76 -16.39
C PRO A 135 9.11 -13.80 -16.49
N GLY A 136 8.58 -14.27 -17.63
CA GLY A 136 7.13 -14.39 -17.84
C GLY A 136 6.43 -15.33 -16.86
N ARG A 137 7.12 -16.36 -16.33
CA ARG A 137 6.53 -17.30 -15.36
C ARG A 137 6.32 -16.72 -13.98
N ALA A 138 7.12 -15.73 -13.60
CA ALA A 138 6.94 -15.03 -12.35
C ALA A 138 5.74 -14.05 -12.39
N ALA A 139 5.24 -13.69 -13.57
CA ALA A 139 4.15 -12.74 -13.72
C ALA A 139 2.79 -13.38 -13.44
N GLY A 140 1.94 -12.72 -12.64
CA GLY A 140 0.51 -13.01 -12.52
C GLY A 140 -0.30 -11.95 -13.28
N THR A 141 -1.56 -12.26 -13.60
CA THR A 141 -2.49 -11.34 -14.25
C THR A 141 -2.60 -10.06 -13.43
N PRO A 142 -2.30 -8.87 -14.01
CA PRO A 142 -2.23 -7.63 -13.27
C PRO A 142 -3.60 -7.08 -12.92
N GLY A 143 -3.77 -6.54 -11.72
CA GLY A 143 -5.03 -6.00 -11.22
C GLY A 143 -5.07 -4.51 -10.95
N MET A 144 -3.93 -3.82 -11.00
CA MET A 144 -3.82 -2.41 -10.58
C MET A 144 -4.84 -1.50 -11.27
N VAL A 145 -4.91 -1.53 -12.60
CA VAL A 145 -5.83 -0.68 -13.38
C VAL A 145 -7.28 -1.00 -13.06
N ALA A 146 -7.63 -2.30 -12.97
CA ALA A 146 -9.00 -2.72 -12.64
C ALA A 146 -9.41 -2.25 -11.24
N GLY A 147 -8.57 -2.49 -10.22
CA GLY A 147 -8.90 -2.17 -8.84
C GLY A 147 -9.04 -0.67 -8.58
N VAL A 148 -8.12 0.14 -9.10
CA VAL A 148 -8.18 1.60 -8.93
C VAL A 148 -9.41 2.18 -9.64
N LEU A 149 -9.70 1.77 -10.87
CA LEU A 149 -10.85 2.26 -11.62
C LEU A 149 -12.19 1.73 -11.08
N GLU A 150 -12.23 0.50 -10.56
CA GLU A 150 -13.41 -0.03 -9.87
C GLU A 150 -13.76 0.81 -8.65
N ALA A 151 -12.78 1.10 -7.79
CA ALA A 151 -12.96 1.97 -6.63
C ALA A 151 -13.43 3.37 -7.05
N HIS A 152 -12.77 3.95 -8.07
CA HIS A 152 -13.10 5.26 -8.56
C HIS A 152 -14.52 5.31 -9.16
N THR A 153 -14.92 4.32 -9.94
CA THR A 153 -16.27 4.24 -10.51
C THR A 153 -17.35 4.13 -9.44
N LYS A 154 -17.09 3.38 -8.35
CA LYS A 154 -18.07 3.17 -7.27
C LYS A 154 -18.21 4.36 -6.33
N TRP A 155 -17.11 5.04 -6.01
CA TRP A 155 -17.07 5.98 -4.89
C TRP A 155 -16.38 7.31 -5.22
N GLY A 156 -15.81 7.46 -6.41
CA GLY A 156 -15.18 8.71 -6.86
C GLY A 156 -16.22 9.80 -7.15
N LYS A 157 -15.79 11.04 -7.12
CA LYS A 157 -16.59 12.24 -7.35
C LYS A 157 -16.19 12.98 -8.62
N LEU A 158 -14.89 13.02 -8.91
CA LEU A 158 -14.34 13.67 -10.09
C LEU A 158 -14.34 12.72 -11.30
N THR A 159 -14.13 13.26 -12.49
CA THR A 159 -14.02 12.42 -13.69
C THR A 159 -12.70 11.65 -13.70
N ARG A 160 -12.68 10.50 -14.37
CA ARG A 160 -11.47 9.69 -14.58
C ARG A 160 -10.35 10.52 -15.22
N ALA A 161 -10.66 11.38 -16.19
CA ALA A 161 -9.68 12.24 -16.83
C ALA A 161 -9.02 13.22 -15.83
N GLN A 162 -9.79 13.79 -14.90
CA GLN A 162 -9.26 14.69 -13.89
C GLN A 162 -8.30 13.96 -12.94
N VAL A 163 -8.68 12.80 -12.43
CA VAL A 163 -7.83 12.07 -11.46
C VAL A 163 -6.57 11.48 -12.10
N MET A 164 -6.58 11.19 -13.40
CA MET A 164 -5.41 10.65 -14.12
C MET A 164 -4.50 11.74 -14.71
N ALA A 165 -4.96 12.98 -14.82
CA ALA A 165 -4.19 14.07 -15.43
C ALA A 165 -2.81 14.29 -14.79
N PRO A 166 -2.62 14.26 -13.45
CA PRO A 166 -1.30 14.41 -12.85
C PRO A 166 -0.32 13.29 -13.25
N ALA A 167 -0.77 12.05 -13.27
CA ALA A 167 0.07 10.91 -13.68
C ALA A 167 0.47 11.00 -15.16
N ILE A 168 -0.46 11.40 -16.02
CA ILE A 168 -0.19 11.61 -17.46
C ILE A 168 0.86 12.70 -17.65
N ALA A 169 0.74 13.82 -16.93
CA ALA A 169 1.71 14.91 -16.99
C ALA A 169 3.09 14.46 -16.52
N LEU A 170 3.19 13.75 -15.38
CA LEU A 170 4.45 13.23 -14.86
C LEU A 170 5.12 12.24 -15.84
N ALA A 171 4.35 11.39 -16.51
CA ALA A 171 4.90 10.46 -17.49
C ALA A 171 5.36 11.17 -18.77
N ARG A 172 4.59 12.15 -19.27
CA ARG A 172 4.84 12.91 -20.51
C ARG A 172 5.99 13.90 -20.35
N ASP A 173 5.97 14.71 -19.27
CA ASP A 173 6.89 15.83 -19.07
C ASP A 173 8.13 15.39 -18.24
N GLY A 174 8.02 14.22 -17.61
CA GLY A 174 9.06 13.61 -16.80
C GLY A 174 9.15 14.18 -15.39
N PHE A 175 9.78 13.42 -14.51
CA PHE A 175 10.07 13.76 -13.12
C PHE A 175 11.56 13.56 -12.82
N ILE A 176 12.01 14.07 -11.68
CA ILE A 176 13.43 14.00 -11.30
C ILE A 176 13.73 12.64 -10.63
N VAL A 177 14.73 11.94 -11.14
CA VAL A 177 15.21 10.66 -10.61
C VAL A 177 15.79 10.89 -9.21
N SER A 178 15.23 10.23 -8.23
CA SER A 178 15.69 10.28 -6.84
C SER A 178 16.95 9.42 -6.62
N PRO A 179 17.71 9.65 -5.53
CA PRO A 179 18.80 8.76 -5.15
C PRO A 179 18.35 7.31 -4.95
N LEU A 180 17.12 7.08 -4.46
CA LEU A 180 16.58 5.75 -4.26
C LEU A 180 16.31 5.07 -5.61
N LEU A 181 15.58 5.73 -6.52
CA LEU A 181 15.30 5.19 -7.85
C LEU A 181 16.59 4.89 -8.62
N ALA A 182 17.58 5.79 -8.57
CA ALA A 182 18.88 5.57 -9.21
C ALA A 182 19.57 4.30 -8.68
N ARG A 183 19.57 4.08 -7.36
CA ARG A 183 20.11 2.85 -6.76
C ARG A 183 19.33 1.60 -7.21
N THR A 184 18.01 1.66 -7.30
CA THR A 184 17.20 0.51 -7.75
C THR A 184 17.44 0.19 -9.23
N ILE A 185 17.69 1.19 -10.08
CA ILE A 185 18.09 1.01 -11.48
C ILE A 185 19.45 0.29 -11.54
N VAL A 186 20.43 0.76 -10.79
CA VAL A 186 21.78 0.14 -10.75
C VAL A 186 21.69 -1.31 -10.27
N SER A 187 20.99 -1.58 -9.18
CA SER A 187 20.85 -2.94 -8.62
C SER A 187 20.05 -3.89 -9.52
N SER A 188 19.26 -3.34 -10.45
CA SER A 188 18.46 -4.12 -11.41
C SER A 188 19.02 -4.10 -12.83
N ARG A 189 20.30 -3.73 -13.00
CA ARG A 189 20.95 -3.54 -14.31
C ARG A 189 20.69 -4.71 -15.27
N ASP A 190 21.00 -5.92 -14.86
CA ASP A 190 20.89 -7.11 -15.74
C ASP A 190 19.44 -7.33 -16.20
N LYS A 191 18.48 -7.16 -15.29
CA LYS A 191 17.05 -7.25 -15.59
C LYS A 191 16.61 -6.18 -16.59
N LEU A 192 17.06 -4.94 -16.43
CA LEU A 192 16.70 -3.82 -17.30
C LEU A 192 17.37 -3.95 -18.68
N MET A 193 18.60 -4.41 -18.73
CA MET A 193 19.34 -4.64 -19.99
C MET A 193 18.82 -5.83 -20.79
N ALA A 194 18.08 -6.76 -20.17
CA ALA A 194 17.50 -7.90 -20.86
C ALA A 194 16.32 -7.54 -21.78
N ASP A 195 15.75 -6.35 -21.65
CA ASP A 195 14.68 -5.82 -22.51
C ASP A 195 15.13 -4.51 -23.15
N SER A 196 15.15 -4.43 -24.49
CA SER A 196 15.68 -3.28 -25.23
C SER A 196 14.90 -1.98 -24.97
N LEU A 197 13.59 -2.06 -24.74
CA LEU A 197 12.75 -0.88 -24.43
C LEU A 197 13.00 -0.40 -23.01
N ALA A 198 13.09 -1.31 -22.05
CA ALA A 198 13.46 -0.98 -20.67
C ALA A 198 14.88 -0.40 -20.61
N ALA A 199 15.85 -1.03 -21.30
CA ALA A 199 17.21 -0.52 -21.40
C ALA A 199 17.26 0.91 -21.96
N ALA A 200 16.58 1.16 -23.07
CA ALA A 200 16.52 2.49 -23.67
C ALA A 200 15.94 3.55 -22.72
N ARG A 201 15.02 3.16 -21.83
CA ARG A 201 14.34 4.07 -20.89
C ARG A 201 15.14 4.33 -19.61
N PHE A 202 15.68 3.28 -18.99
CA PHE A 202 16.30 3.35 -17.66
C PHE A 202 17.85 3.31 -17.69
N MET A 203 18.41 2.83 -18.80
CA MET A 203 19.84 2.65 -19.03
C MET A 203 20.29 3.25 -20.37
N PRO A 204 19.98 4.55 -20.66
CA PRO A 204 20.32 5.14 -21.96
C PRO A 204 21.83 5.03 -22.24
N ARG A 205 22.19 4.55 -23.43
CA ARG A 205 23.57 4.25 -23.84
C ARG A 205 24.31 3.23 -22.94
N GLY A 206 23.54 2.37 -22.22
CA GLY A 206 24.09 1.39 -21.29
C GLY A 206 24.43 1.93 -19.90
N GLU A 207 24.19 3.22 -19.64
CA GLU A 207 24.45 3.87 -18.36
C GLU A 207 23.15 4.06 -17.57
N ALA A 208 23.18 3.77 -16.27
CA ALA A 208 22.05 3.99 -15.38
C ALA A 208 21.72 5.47 -15.24
N LEU A 209 20.43 5.82 -15.21
CA LEU A 209 20.01 7.17 -14.83
C LEU A 209 20.52 7.51 -13.43
N ARG A 210 20.98 8.76 -13.25
CA ARG A 210 21.60 9.28 -12.03
C ARG A 210 20.60 10.11 -11.22
N PRO A 211 20.85 10.31 -9.93
CA PRO A 211 20.08 11.28 -9.16
C PRO A 211 20.16 12.67 -9.82
N GLY A 212 18.99 13.29 -10.02
CA GLY A 212 18.85 14.58 -10.68
C GLY A 212 18.55 14.51 -12.18
N ASP A 213 18.75 13.37 -12.84
CA ASP A 213 18.31 13.18 -14.22
C ASP A 213 16.78 13.27 -14.31
N ARG A 214 16.28 13.62 -15.51
CA ARG A 214 14.84 13.62 -15.79
C ARG A 214 14.44 12.32 -16.49
N LEU A 215 13.53 11.55 -15.88
CA LEU A 215 12.94 10.37 -16.50
C LEU A 215 11.63 10.74 -17.17
N VAL A 216 11.57 10.62 -18.50
CA VAL A 216 10.40 10.80 -19.34
C VAL A 216 9.93 9.45 -19.85
N GLN A 217 8.62 9.15 -19.79
CA GLN A 217 8.04 7.84 -20.09
C GLN A 217 6.90 7.97 -21.12
N PRO A 218 7.19 8.29 -22.40
CA PRO A 218 6.17 8.62 -23.40
C PRO A 218 5.23 7.43 -23.71
N GLU A 219 5.72 6.19 -23.69
CA GLU A 219 4.89 5.01 -23.90
C GLU A 219 3.89 4.83 -22.74
N LEU A 220 4.35 5.06 -21.50
CA LEU A 220 3.48 5.04 -20.32
C LEU A 220 2.47 6.19 -20.35
N ALA A 221 2.87 7.37 -20.78
CA ALA A 221 1.96 8.51 -20.95
C ALA A 221 0.84 8.18 -21.95
N ALA A 222 1.17 7.59 -23.10
CA ALA A 222 0.20 7.17 -24.10
C ALA A 222 -0.77 6.09 -23.55
N THR A 223 -0.23 5.13 -22.79
CA THR A 223 -1.05 4.09 -22.12
C THR A 223 -2.01 4.71 -21.10
N LEU A 224 -1.52 5.62 -20.25
CA LEU A 224 -2.35 6.33 -19.26
C LEU A 224 -3.42 7.20 -19.94
N GLN A 225 -3.10 7.90 -21.04
CA GLN A 225 -4.08 8.69 -21.81
C GLN A 225 -5.20 7.81 -22.36
N ARG A 226 -4.88 6.63 -22.91
CA ARG A 226 -5.87 5.68 -23.38
C ARG A 226 -6.74 5.15 -22.23
N ILE A 227 -6.17 4.82 -21.09
CA ILE A 227 -6.94 4.42 -19.91
C ILE A 227 -7.84 5.57 -19.44
N ALA A 228 -7.36 6.80 -19.44
CA ALA A 228 -8.15 7.97 -19.06
C ALA A 228 -9.35 8.20 -19.98
N SER A 229 -9.21 8.01 -21.29
CA SER A 229 -10.30 8.18 -22.27
C SER A 229 -11.23 6.97 -22.35
N GLU A 230 -10.68 5.74 -22.44
CA GLU A 230 -11.41 4.52 -22.77
C GLU A 230 -11.75 3.63 -21.56
N GLY A 231 -11.10 3.88 -20.39
CA GLY A 231 -11.31 3.10 -19.16
C GLY A 231 -10.50 1.82 -19.10
N ALA A 232 -10.87 0.94 -18.17
CA ALA A 232 -10.18 -0.33 -17.95
C ALA A 232 -10.25 -1.27 -19.16
N THR A 233 -11.29 -1.15 -19.98
CA THR A 233 -11.50 -2.02 -21.15
C THR A 233 -10.32 -2.00 -22.12
N VAL A 234 -9.70 -0.83 -22.36
CA VAL A 234 -8.56 -0.73 -23.27
C VAL A 234 -7.33 -1.49 -22.78
N PHE A 235 -7.19 -1.62 -21.45
CA PHE A 235 -6.09 -2.37 -20.84
C PHE A 235 -6.33 -3.88 -20.84
N TYR A 236 -7.57 -4.31 -20.56
CA TYR A 236 -7.90 -5.73 -20.35
C TYR A 236 -8.48 -6.44 -21.56
N ASN A 237 -9.04 -5.74 -22.53
CA ASN A 237 -9.79 -6.32 -23.67
C ASN A 237 -9.41 -5.73 -25.03
N GLY A 238 -8.16 -5.28 -25.19
CA GLY A 238 -7.71 -4.69 -26.45
C GLY A 238 -6.24 -4.96 -26.72
N GLY A 239 -5.66 -4.16 -27.61
CA GLY A 239 -4.27 -4.33 -28.07
C GLY A 239 -3.21 -4.36 -26.96
N ILE A 240 -3.46 -3.72 -25.79
CA ILE A 240 -2.55 -3.82 -24.65
C ILE A 240 -2.54 -5.25 -24.12
N ALA A 241 -3.72 -5.86 -23.88
CA ALA A 241 -3.82 -7.25 -23.41
C ALA A 241 -3.18 -8.24 -24.39
N GLU A 242 -3.35 -8.02 -25.69
CA GLU A 242 -2.75 -8.85 -26.74
C GLU A 242 -1.22 -8.78 -26.74
N ARG A 243 -0.64 -7.57 -26.72
CA ARG A 243 0.83 -7.38 -26.67
C ARG A 243 1.43 -7.92 -25.37
N LEU A 244 0.75 -7.67 -24.23
CA LEU A 244 1.15 -8.20 -22.94
C LEU A 244 1.18 -9.72 -22.94
N SER A 245 0.10 -10.37 -23.36
CA SER A 245 0.01 -11.84 -23.43
C SER A 245 1.07 -12.44 -24.35
N ALA A 246 1.27 -11.84 -25.55
CA ALA A 246 2.30 -12.26 -26.48
C ALA A 246 3.71 -12.15 -25.88
N LYS A 247 4.02 -11.03 -25.22
CA LYS A 247 5.31 -10.80 -24.55
C LYS A 247 5.55 -11.79 -23.42
N VAL A 248 4.55 -12.00 -22.56
CA VAL A 248 4.58 -12.99 -21.47
C VAL A 248 4.83 -14.39 -22.00
N LYS A 249 4.10 -14.80 -23.02
CA LYS A 249 4.26 -16.11 -23.68
C LYS A 249 5.66 -16.30 -24.25
N ALA A 250 6.20 -15.28 -24.94
CA ALA A 250 7.56 -15.31 -25.51
C ALA A 250 8.63 -15.48 -24.42
N GLN A 251 8.36 -15.05 -23.20
CA GLN A 251 9.22 -15.21 -22.03
C GLN A 251 8.83 -16.41 -21.14
N GLY A 252 8.04 -17.35 -21.67
CA GLY A 252 7.70 -18.61 -21.03
C GLY A 252 6.61 -18.53 -19.96
N GLY A 253 5.85 -17.42 -19.89
CA GLY A 253 4.75 -17.23 -18.96
C GLY A 253 3.41 -17.78 -19.44
N LEU A 254 2.39 -17.67 -18.59
CA LEU A 254 1.09 -18.32 -18.74
C LEU A 254 -0.10 -17.37 -18.91
N ILE A 255 0.09 -16.05 -18.75
CA ILE A 255 -1.02 -15.09 -18.87
C ILE A 255 -1.53 -15.04 -20.31
N THR A 256 -2.83 -15.28 -20.47
CA THR A 256 -3.55 -15.22 -21.75
C THR A 256 -4.36 -13.94 -21.87
N VAL A 257 -4.82 -13.60 -23.09
CA VAL A 257 -5.79 -12.51 -23.31
C VAL A 257 -7.10 -12.79 -22.56
N ARG A 258 -7.49 -14.06 -22.42
CA ARG A 258 -8.67 -14.43 -21.66
C ARG A 258 -8.50 -14.14 -20.16
N ASP A 259 -7.35 -14.47 -19.56
CA ASP A 259 -7.07 -14.15 -18.16
C ASP A 259 -7.12 -12.65 -17.91
N MET A 260 -6.63 -11.84 -18.85
CA MET A 260 -6.76 -10.38 -18.78
C MET A 260 -8.23 -9.97 -18.80
N LYS A 261 -8.99 -10.40 -19.80
CA LYS A 261 -10.39 -10.05 -20.01
C LYS A 261 -11.30 -10.44 -18.84
N THR A 262 -11.02 -11.55 -18.18
CA THR A 262 -11.84 -12.09 -17.08
C THR A 262 -11.29 -11.76 -15.70
N TYR A 263 -10.30 -10.86 -15.60
CA TYR A 263 -9.71 -10.50 -14.31
C TYR A 263 -10.76 -9.86 -13.38
N PRO A 264 -11.05 -10.45 -12.19
CA PRO A 264 -11.99 -9.88 -11.24
C PRO A 264 -11.29 -8.93 -10.27
N VAL A 265 -11.98 -7.89 -9.85
CA VAL A 265 -11.69 -7.18 -8.60
C VAL A 265 -12.59 -7.78 -7.53
N THR A 266 -12.02 -8.18 -6.40
CA THR A 266 -12.80 -8.83 -5.36
C THR A 266 -13.09 -7.86 -4.23
N ALA A 267 -14.37 -7.55 -4.04
CA ALA A 267 -14.85 -6.81 -2.88
C ALA A 267 -15.01 -7.77 -1.70
N MET A 268 -14.45 -7.41 -0.57
CA MET A 268 -14.45 -8.22 0.65
C MET A 268 -14.73 -7.33 1.86
N ARG A 269 -15.18 -7.93 2.96
CA ARG A 269 -15.20 -7.23 4.24
C ARG A 269 -13.82 -7.25 4.87
N PRO A 270 -13.33 -6.14 5.43
CA PRO A 270 -12.05 -6.13 6.14
C PRO A 270 -12.13 -7.02 7.38
N LEU A 271 -11.00 -7.60 7.78
CA LEU A 271 -10.86 -8.19 9.11
C LEU A 271 -11.09 -7.11 10.17
N CYS A 272 -11.73 -7.47 11.26
CA CYS A 272 -12.01 -6.54 12.34
C CYS A 272 -11.73 -7.15 13.71
N THR A 273 -11.10 -6.34 14.57
CA THR A 273 -10.94 -6.66 15.98
C THR A 273 -10.87 -5.40 16.82
N MET A 274 -10.89 -5.56 18.16
CA MET A 274 -10.76 -4.46 19.11
C MET A 274 -9.39 -4.46 19.75
N TRP A 275 -8.80 -3.30 19.95
CA TRP A 275 -7.54 -3.10 20.64
C TRP A 275 -7.53 -1.77 21.38
N ARG A 276 -7.34 -1.78 22.71
CA ARG A 276 -7.26 -0.57 23.58
C ARG A 276 -8.39 0.44 23.34
N GLY A 277 -9.60 -0.05 23.10
CA GLY A 277 -10.78 0.80 22.80
C GLY A 277 -10.91 1.23 21.34
N TYR A 278 -9.89 1.01 20.50
CA TYR A 278 -9.95 1.25 19.06
C TYR A 278 -10.53 0.06 18.31
N THR A 279 -11.20 0.35 17.18
CA THR A 279 -11.58 -0.66 16.19
C THR A 279 -10.48 -0.77 15.14
N LEU A 280 -9.87 -1.94 15.02
CA LEU A 280 -8.86 -2.24 14.01
C LEU A 280 -9.50 -2.89 12.79
N LEU A 281 -9.19 -2.39 11.61
CA LEU A 281 -9.69 -2.90 10.34
C LEU A 281 -8.50 -3.22 9.43
N GLY A 282 -8.28 -4.50 9.16
CA GLY A 282 -7.15 -5.01 8.38
C GLY A 282 -7.57 -5.68 7.09
N ALA A 283 -6.64 -5.78 6.13
CA ALA A 283 -6.85 -6.49 4.88
C ALA A 283 -7.11 -7.98 5.12
N PRO A 284 -8.18 -8.56 4.55
CA PRO A 284 -8.46 -9.99 4.67
C PRO A 284 -7.50 -10.83 3.81
N PRO A 285 -7.38 -12.15 4.07
CA PRO A 285 -6.65 -13.04 3.19
C PRO A 285 -7.10 -12.95 1.72
N PRO A 286 -6.19 -13.14 0.75
CA PRO A 286 -4.79 -13.56 0.89
C PRO A 286 -3.81 -12.44 1.24
N MET A 287 -4.29 -11.28 1.69
CA MET A 287 -3.47 -10.16 2.15
C MET A 287 -3.04 -10.35 3.62
N GLY A 288 -2.04 -9.58 4.04
CA GLY A 288 -1.34 -9.74 5.31
C GLY A 288 -1.90 -8.93 6.48
N GLY A 289 -3.20 -8.62 6.52
CA GLY A 289 -3.77 -7.84 7.63
C GLY A 289 -3.90 -8.62 8.94
N ALA A 290 -4.20 -9.91 8.90
CA ALA A 290 -4.42 -10.72 10.08
C ALA A 290 -3.24 -10.68 11.08
N PRO A 291 -1.97 -10.88 10.68
CA PRO A 291 -0.83 -10.84 11.61
C PRO A 291 -0.65 -9.48 12.28
N VAL A 292 -0.97 -8.37 11.60
CA VAL A 292 -0.90 -7.03 12.20
C VAL A 292 -1.88 -6.92 13.37
N LEU A 293 -3.12 -7.34 13.15
CA LEU A 293 -4.17 -7.28 14.15
C LEU A 293 -3.87 -8.21 15.33
N GLU A 294 -3.40 -9.42 15.05
CA GLU A 294 -3.00 -10.41 16.05
C GLU A 294 -1.80 -9.93 16.88
N MET A 295 -0.74 -9.45 16.25
CA MET A 295 0.46 -8.95 16.95
C MET A 295 0.15 -7.76 17.86
N LEU A 296 -0.75 -6.85 17.45
CA LEU A 296 -1.19 -5.74 18.30
C LEU A 296 -1.93 -6.23 19.55
N GLN A 297 -2.81 -7.21 19.41
CA GLN A 297 -3.52 -7.80 20.53
C GLN A 297 -2.59 -8.60 21.45
N MET A 298 -1.65 -9.39 20.90
CA MET A 298 -0.63 -10.09 21.69
C MET A 298 0.25 -9.11 22.46
N ALA A 299 0.63 -7.97 21.84
CA ALA A 299 1.43 -6.93 22.49
C ALA A 299 0.72 -6.32 23.69
N ASP A 300 -0.60 -6.12 23.62
CA ASP A 300 -1.42 -5.66 24.73
C ASP A 300 -1.47 -6.73 25.83
N ALA A 301 -1.83 -7.97 25.48
CA ALA A 301 -1.98 -9.09 26.42
C ALA A 301 -0.65 -9.46 27.12
N ALA A 302 0.50 -9.25 26.48
CA ALA A 302 1.83 -9.51 27.05
C ALA A 302 2.43 -8.29 27.78
N GLY A 303 1.69 -7.17 27.90
CA GLY A 303 2.12 -5.93 28.55
C GLY A 303 3.19 -5.14 27.78
N VAL A 304 3.39 -5.44 26.48
CA VAL A 304 4.35 -4.72 25.63
C VAL A 304 3.82 -3.35 25.24
N ALA A 305 2.51 -3.21 25.07
CA ALA A 305 1.86 -1.95 24.73
C ALA A 305 1.85 -0.92 25.91
N ASP A 306 2.21 -1.34 27.12
CA ASP A 306 2.34 -0.48 28.29
C ASP A 306 3.80 -0.18 28.66
N ALA A 307 4.75 -0.67 27.87
CA ALA A 307 6.18 -0.63 28.22
C ALA A 307 6.86 0.73 28.00
N GLY A 308 6.19 1.70 27.41
CA GLY A 308 6.74 3.01 27.07
C GLY A 308 7.62 2.97 25.82
N SER A 309 8.90 3.28 25.91
CA SER A 309 9.80 3.34 24.76
C SER A 309 10.38 1.95 24.42
N PHE A 310 10.37 1.57 23.14
CA PHE A 310 11.15 0.41 22.68
C PHE A 310 12.65 0.68 22.62
N THR A 311 13.05 1.92 22.42
CA THR A 311 14.46 2.28 22.21
C THR A 311 15.33 1.92 23.41
N GLU A 312 14.79 2.02 24.63
CA GLU A 312 15.51 1.80 25.89
C GLU A 312 15.05 0.54 26.64
N ASN A 313 13.88 -0.01 26.32
CA ASN A 313 13.27 -1.09 27.08
C ASN A 313 13.57 -2.46 26.45
N GLY A 314 14.69 -3.07 26.84
CA GLY A 314 15.13 -4.36 26.34
C GLY A 314 14.14 -5.49 26.62
N ALA A 315 13.49 -5.51 27.78
CA ALA A 315 12.50 -6.54 28.12
C ALA A 315 11.28 -6.49 27.18
N ALA A 316 10.79 -5.28 26.87
CA ALA A 316 9.70 -5.11 25.94
C ALA A 316 10.09 -5.53 24.50
N VAL A 317 11.31 -5.20 24.07
CA VAL A 317 11.81 -5.56 22.74
C VAL A 317 11.99 -7.09 22.61
N ALA A 318 12.49 -7.78 23.65
CA ALA A 318 12.60 -9.23 23.64
C ALA A 318 11.22 -9.91 23.55
N LYS A 319 10.21 -9.43 24.28
CA LYS A 319 8.83 -9.89 24.15
C LYS A 319 8.24 -9.57 22.76
N LEU A 320 8.56 -8.41 22.20
CA LEU A 320 8.13 -8.04 20.86
C LEU A 320 8.71 -8.99 19.79
N ALA A 321 9.96 -9.44 19.94
CA ALA A 321 10.56 -10.44 19.07
C ALA A 321 9.82 -11.80 19.17
N ASP A 322 9.44 -12.23 20.38
CA ASP A 322 8.59 -13.41 20.56
C ASP A 322 7.25 -13.28 19.83
N ILE A 323 6.58 -12.12 19.99
CA ILE A 323 5.29 -11.81 19.34
C ILE A 323 5.41 -11.87 17.83
N MET A 324 6.47 -11.31 17.25
CA MET A 324 6.71 -11.36 15.80
C MET A 324 6.90 -12.79 15.32
N ARG A 325 7.67 -13.60 16.04
CA ARG A 325 7.89 -15.00 15.68
C ARG A 325 6.59 -15.81 15.71
N ILE A 326 5.77 -15.62 16.75
CA ILE A 326 4.48 -16.29 16.91
C ILE A 326 3.53 -15.87 15.81
N GLY A 327 3.29 -14.57 15.61
CA GLY A 327 2.39 -14.05 14.58
C GLY A 327 2.84 -14.40 13.15
N ASN A 328 4.16 -14.45 12.88
CA ASN A 328 4.69 -14.91 11.60
C ASN A 328 4.46 -16.41 11.37
N ALA A 329 4.50 -17.24 12.43
CA ALA A 329 4.17 -18.66 12.32
C ALA A 329 2.68 -18.86 12.00
N ASP A 330 1.80 -18.15 12.69
CA ASP A 330 0.35 -18.19 12.46
C ASP A 330 0.01 -17.67 11.05
N ALA A 331 0.64 -16.57 10.61
CA ALA A 331 0.50 -16.05 9.25
C ALA A 331 0.96 -17.04 8.17
N GLY A 332 2.04 -17.75 8.40
CA GLY A 332 2.55 -18.78 7.49
C GLY A 332 1.59 -19.95 7.31
N GLU A 333 0.96 -20.41 8.39
CA GLU A 333 0.03 -21.55 8.35
C GLU A 333 -1.36 -21.18 7.84
N HIS A 334 -1.89 -20.01 8.23
CA HIS A 334 -3.30 -19.62 8.00
C HIS A 334 -3.46 -18.61 6.85
N ARG A 335 -2.68 -18.76 5.79
CA ARG A 335 -2.74 -17.92 4.58
C ARG A 335 -3.40 -18.63 3.41
N GLY A 336 -3.85 -17.87 2.43
CA GLY A 336 -4.39 -18.37 1.17
C GLY A 336 -5.61 -17.59 0.71
N ASP A 337 -5.98 -17.76 -0.56
CA ASP A 337 -7.17 -17.16 -1.14
C ASP A 337 -8.44 -17.86 -0.60
N PRO A 338 -9.33 -17.17 0.15
CA PRO A 338 -10.54 -17.77 0.71
C PRO A 338 -11.53 -18.29 -0.34
N ALA A 339 -11.42 -17.83 -1.59
CA ALA A 339 -12.23 -18.36 -2.68
C ALA A 339 -11.86 -19.80 -3.06
N ALA A 340 -10.66 -20.24 -2.67
CA ALA A 340 -10.13 -21.55 -3.03
C ALA A 340 -9.68 -22.40 -1.83
N LEU A 341 -9.42 -21.79 -0.69
CA LEU A 341 -8.90 -22.45 0.51
C LEU A 341 -9.70 -22.03 1.74
N ARG A 342 -9.93 -22.96 2.66
CA ARG A 342 -10.49 -22.62 3.95
C ARG A 342 -9.42 -21.95 4.82
N VAL A 343 -9.70 -20.72 5.26
CA VAL A 343 -8.79 -19.92 6.09
C VAL A 343 -9.56 -19.44 7.33
N PRO A 344 -9.09 -19.69 8.57
CA PRO A 344 -9.75 -19.25 9.80
C PRO A 344 -9.45 -17.76 10.09
N ALA A 345 -9.85 -16.90 9.17
CA ALA A 345 -9.42 -15.50 9.16
C ALA A 345 -9.95 -14.70 10.36
N HIS A 346 -11.17 -15.02 10.81
CA HIS A 346 -11.77 -14.39 12.00
C HIS A 346 -11.15 -14.94 13.28
N GLY A 347 -10.88 -16.24 13.31
CA GLY A 347 -10.25 -16.88 14.44
C GLY A 347 -8.86 -16.35 14.76
N VAL A 348 -8.03 -16.08 13.71
CA VAL A 348 -6.69 -15.49 13.89
C VAL A 348 -6.76 -14.10 14.53
N VAL A 349 -7.77 -13.30 14.19
CA VAL A 349 -7.90 -11.94 14.75
C VAL A 349 -8.79 -11.86 15.98
N HIS A 350 -9.28 -12.98 16.49
CA HIS A 350 -10.10 -12.99 17.69
C HIS A 350 -9.28 -12.72 18.96
N PRO A 351 -9.73 -11.85 19.89
CA PRO A 351 -8.95 -11.49 21.08
C PRO A 351 -8.58 -12.67 21.96
N ASP A 352 -9.43 -13.69 22.03
CA ASP A 352 -9.17 -14.90 22.85
C ASP A 352 -8.06 -15.76 22.25
N PHE A 353 -7.98 -15.86 20.93
CA PHE A 353 -6.87 -16.50 20.26
C PHE A 353 -5.56 -15.75 20.55
N ALA A 354 -5.53 -14.44 20.34
CA ALA A 354 -4.36 -13.63 20.61
C ALA A 354 -3.91 -13.72 22.09
N ARG A 355 -4.84 -13.79 23.06
CA ARG A 355 -4.50 -14.02 24.48
C ARG A 355 -3.88 -15.40 24.70
N SER A 356 -4.39 -16.44 24.06
CA SER A 356 -3.80 -17.79 24.14
C SER A 356 -2.37 -17.81 23.59
N ARG A 357 -2.13 -17.09 22.50
CA ARG A 357 -0.79 -16.97 21.89
C ARG A 357 0.16 -16.12 22.73
N ALA A 358 -0.34 -15.03 23.33
CA ALA A 358 0.43 -14.19 24.25
C ALA A 358 0.95 -14.96 25.47
N GLY A 359 0.28 -16.02 25.91
CA GLY A 359 0.75 -16.91 26.97
C GLY A 359 2.08 -17.63 26.68
N LEU A 360 2.52 -17.64 25.40
CA LEU A 360 3.82 -18.21 24.99
C LEU A 360 4.96 -17.19 25.07
N VAL A 361 4.65 -15.89 25.16
CA VAL A 361 5.64 -14.81 25.21
C VAL A 361 6.45 -14.89 26.50
N GLY A 362 7.77 -14.90 26.40
CA GLY A 362 8.68 -15.07 27.53
C GLY A 362 8.88 -16.55 27.97
N GLY A 363 8.13 -17.49 27.40
CA GLY A 363 8.26 -18.94 27.67
C GLY A 363 9.41 -19.60 26.91
N ALA A 364 9.26 -20.86 26.54
CA ALA A 364 10.27 -21.59 25.75
C ALA A 364 10.53 -20.94 24.40
N LEU A 365 11.78 -20.89 23.96
CA LEU A 365 12.21 -20.34 22.67
C LEU A 365 12.65 -21.47 21.72
N PRO A 366 11.73 -22.11 20.98
CA PRO A 366 12.07 -23.13 20.00
C PRO A 366 12.82 -22.54 18.80
N ASP A 367 13.56 -23.34 18.04
CA ASP A 367 14.24 -22.89 16.82
C ASP A 367 13.22 -22.38 15.79
N THR A 368 12.12 -23.10 15.63
CA THR A 368 10.98 -22.68 14.80
C THR A 368 9.74 -22.50 15.69
N ALA A 369 9.10 -21.35 15.61
CA ALA A 369 7.85 -21.09 16.29
C ALA A 369 6.72 -21.90 15.64
N ALA A 370 5.91 -22.59 16.46
CA ALA A 370 4.77 -23.34 15.97
C ALA A 370 3.54 -22.42 15.78
N ALA A 371 2.79 -22.66 14.71
CA ALA A 371 1.50 -22.01 14.51
C ALA A 371 0.47 -22.53 15.52
N GLY A 372 -0.44 -21.64 15.93
CA GLY A 372 -1.59 -21.96 16.77
C GLY A 372 -2.75 -22.54 15.98
N ASN A 373 -3.80 -22.92 16.70
CA ASN A 373 -5.04 -23.41 16.09
C ASN A 373 -6.18 -22.40 16.33
N PRO A 374 -6.49 -21.50 15.39
CA PRO A 374 -7.53 -20.50 15.55
C PRO A 374 -8.95 -20.98 15.19
N TRP A 375 -9.12 -22.21 14.72
CA TRP A 375 -10.40 -22.71 14.22
C TRP A 375 -11.54 -22.68 15.25
N ALA A 376 -11.24 -22.93 16.53
CA ALA A 376 -12.23 -22.86 17.60
C ALA A 376 -12.73 -21.42 17.84
N PHE A 377 -11.92 -20.43 17.50
CA PHE A 377 -12.23 -19.01 17.66
C PHE A 377 -12.90 -18.42 16.42
N ASP A 378 -12.85 -19.09 15.27
CA ASP A 378 -13.37 -18.61 13.98
C ASP A 378 -14.90 -18.55 13.93
N THR A 379 -15.57 -19.24 14.85
CA THR A 379 -17.03 -19.29 14.98
C THR A 379 -17.58 -18.39 16.08
N LEU A 380 -16.70 -17.71 16.82
CA LEU A 380 -17.11 -16.82 17.90
C LEU A 380 -17.68 -15.49 17.38
N ALA A 381 -18.45 -14.82 18.21
CA ALA A 381 -19.05 -13.54 17.86
C ALA A 381 -17.96 -12.45 17.66
N ALA A 382 -18.21 -11.55 16.72
CA ALA A 382 -17.33 -10.42 16.46
C ALA A 382 -17.21 -9.53 17.72
N PRO A 383 -16.00 -9.13 18.13
CA PRO A 383 -15.78 -8.35 19.33
C PRO A 383 -16.28 -6.90 19.16
N GLY A 384 -16.96 -6.37 20.16
CA GLY A 384 -17.33 -4.95 20.28
C GLY A 384 -18.00 -4.39 19.03
N ASN A 385 -17.45 -3.30 18.47
CA ASN A 385 -18.00 -2.62 17.29
C ASN A 385 -17.79 -3.40 15.97
N CYS A 386 -17.07 -4.50 15.98
CA CYS A 386 -16.78 -5.26 14.77
C CYS A 386 -18.03 -5.83 14.11
N GLY A 387 -19.07 -6.15 14.87
CA GLY A 387 -20.37 -6.57 14.32
C GLY A 387 -20.99 -5.55 13.37
N LYS A 388 -20.67 -4.26 13.55
CA LYS A 388 -21.13 -3.17 12.67
C LYS A 388 -20.38 -3.14 11.33
N PHE A 389 -19.07 -3.38 11.34
CA PHE A 389 -18.21 -3.27 10.16
C PHE A 389 -18.04 -4.60 9.43
N ASN A 390 -17.99 -5.67 10.18
CA ASN A 390 -17.90 -7.03 9.67
C ASN A 390 -18.77 -7.93 10.56
N PRO A 391 -20.10 -7.97 10.33
CA PRO A 391 -20.91 -9.01 10.94
C PRO A 391 -20.37 -10.34 10.41
N TYR A 392 -19.66 -11.10 11.25
CA TYR A 392 -19.19 -12.42 10.88
C TYR A 392 -20.39 -13.24 10.42
N PRO A 393 -20.54 -13.57 9.12
CA PRO A 393 -21.45 -14.61 8.75
C PRO A 393 -20.88 -15.88 9.36
N ALA A 394 -21.71 -16.66 9.99
CA ALA A 394 -21.41 -18.07 10.20
C ALA A 394 -20.82 -18.59 8.89
N SER A 395 -19.59 -19.11 8.94
CA SER A 395 -18.79 -19.46 7.78
C SER A 395 -19.66 -20.17 6.74
N THR A 396 -19.86 -19.56 5.59
CA THR A 396 -20.40 -20.26 4.42
C THR A 396 -19.24 -21.12 3.91
N VAL A 397 -19.17 -22.31 4.48
CA VAL A 397 -18.14 -23.29 4.19
C VAL A 397 -18.42 -23.86 2.82
N LEU A 398 -17.69 -23.44 1.81
CA LEU A 398 -17.48 -24.29 0.65
C LEU A 398 -16.55 -25.43 1.09
N ARG A 399 -17.14 -26.61 1.29
CA ARG A 399 -16.40 -27.83 1.59
C ARG A 399 -15.64 -28.28 0.36
N THR A 400 -14.33 -28.23 0.37
CA THR A 400 -13.51 -29.12 -0.45
C THR A 400 -12.19 -29.43 0.24
N GLY A 401 -11.97 -30.73 0.52
CA GLY A 401 -10.66 -31.35 0.62
C GLY A 401 -9.95 -31.23 1.95
N SER A 402 -10.05 -32.29 2.76
CA SER A 402 -9.08 -32.61 3.79
C SER A 402 -7.69 -32.80 3.17
N GLY A 403 -6.75 -31.97 3.55
CA GLY A 403 -5.34 -32.09 3.19
C GLY A 403 -4.49 -31.65 4.36
N ASN A 404 -4.26 -32.55 5.32
CA ASN A 404 -3.13 -32.45 6.23
C ASN A 404 -1.86 -32.69 5.41
N SER A 405 -1.07 -31.66 5.19
CA SER A 405 0.36 -31.84 4.96
C SER A 405 1.09 -30.59 5.41
N ALA A 406 1.77 -30.69 6.52
CA ALA A 406 2.82 -29.79 6.91
C ALA A 406 3.93 -29.87 5.85
N SER A 407 3.88 -29.04 4.84
CA SER A 407 5.03 -28.81 3.97
C SER A 407 5.90 -27.76 4.65
N ARG A 408 7.02 -28.22 5.22
CA ARG A 408 8.14 -27.35 5.54
C ARG A 408 8.60 -26.71 4.24
N ASP A 409 8.18 -25.51 3.98
CA ASP A 409 8.79 -24.70 2.95
C ASP A 409 10.09 -24.13 3.53
N THR A 410 11.17 -24.87 3.34
CA THR A 410 12.54 -24.40 3.54
C THR A 410 12.99 -23.66 2.31
N THR A 411 12.34 -22.56 1.96
CA THR A 411 12.91 -21.61 1.01
C THR A 411 13.87 -20.70 1.76
N THR A 412 15.00 -21.24 2.18
CA THR A 412 16.26 -20.50 2.38
C THR A 412 16.96 -20.34 1.03
N GLY A 413 16.28 -19.78 0.04
CA GLY A 413 16.87 -19.25 -1.17
C GLY A 413 16.82 -17.75 -1.08
N ASP A 414 17.81 -17.08 -1.59
CA ASP A 414 17.90 -15.63 -1.79
C ASP A 414 16.57 -15.10 -2.38
N GLU A 415 15.56 -14.98 -1.53
CA GLU A 415 14.26 -14.40 -1.86
C GLU A 415 14.53 -12.93 -2.03
N GLY A 416 14.84 -12.54 -3.27
CA GLY A 416 15.02 -11.16 -3.64
C GLY A 416 13.89 -10.34 -3.03
N GLN A 417 14.24 -9.39 -2.16
CA GLN A 417 13.31 -8.61 -1.35
C GLN A 417 12.19 -8.07 -2.24
N SER A 418 10.93 -8.36 -1.87
CA SER A 418 9.76 -7.76 -2.53
C SER A 418 9.65 -6.32 -2.10
N PHE A 419 9.39 -5.45 -3.06
CA PHE A 419 9.23 -4.01 -2.85
C PHE A 419 7.80 -3.60 -3.20
N THR A 420 7.35 -2.54 -2.58
CA THR A 420 5.93 -2.19 -2.55
C THR A 420 5.84 -0.68 -2.34
N SER A 421 4.72 -0.08 -2.74
CA SER A 421 4.38 1.30 -2.40
C SER A 421 3.14 1.31 -1.53
N HIS A 422 3.11 2.21 -0.55
CA HIS A 422 1.95 2.44 0.28
C HIS A 422 1.49 3.89 0.17
N LEU A 423 0.19 4.10 0.23
CA LEU A 423 -0.43 5.42 0.31
C LEU A 423 -1.56 5.43 1.34
N ALA A 424 -1.66 6.52 2.06
CA ALA A 424 -2.68 6.81 3.05
C ALA A 424 -3.36 8.14 2.72
N VAL A 425 -4.68 8.17 2.68
CA VAL A 425 -5.48 9.36 2.37
C VAL A 425 -6.55 9.57 3.43
N VAL A 426 -6.75 10.84 3.83
CA VAL A 426 -7.94 11.27 4.59
C VAL A 426 -8.44 12.56 3.95
N ASP A 427 -9.71 12.59 3.54
CA ASP A 427 -10.33 13.79 2.96
C ASP A 427 -10.92 14.75 4.01
N GLY A 428 -11.49 15.86 3.53
CA GLY A 428 -12.10 16.87 4.39
C GLY A 428 -13.27 16.37 5.23
N ASP A 429 -14.04 15.42 4.71
CA ASP A 429 -15.20 14.83 5.38
C ASP A 429 -14.81 13.71 6.38
N GLY A 430 -13.54 13.31 6.41
CA GLY A 430 -13.01 12.24 7.26
C GLY A 430 -13.13 10.84 6.64
N SER A 431 -13.50 10.72 5.36
CA SER A 431 -13.36 9.46 4.64
C SER A 431 -11.89 9.15 4.40
N ALA A 432 -11.52 7.88 4.42
CA ALA A 432 -10.12 7.48 4.43
C ALA A 432 -9.84 6.25 3.58
N VAL A 433 -8.69 6.25 2.92
CA VAL A 433 -8.16 5.11 2.16
C VAL A 433 -6.76 4.76 2.67
N SER A 434 -6.58 3.49 3.01
CA SER A 434 -5.28 2.84 3.16
C SER A 434 -5.09 1.91 1.98
N ALA A 435 -4.05 2.09 1.17
CA ALA A 435 -3.84 1.25 -0.02
C ALA A 435 -2.36 0.90 -0.20
N THR A 436 -2.13 -0.34 -0.59
CA THR A 436 -0.79 -0.86 -0.85
C THR A 436 -0.77 -1.51 -2.22
N THR A 437 0.21 -1.12 -3.05
CA THR A 437 0.34 -1.56 -4.44
C THR A 437 1.76 -2.02 -4.74
N THR A 438 1.93 -2.99 -5.63
CA THR A 438 3.25 -3.58 -5.91
C THR A 438 3.35 -4.22 -7.28
N VAL A 439 4.56 -4.25 -7.81
CA VAL A 439 4.96 -5.18 -8.88
C VAL A 439 5.74 -6.39 -8.34
N GLY A 440 5.89 -6.52 -7.00
CA GLY A 440 6.63 -7.58 -6.34
C GLY A 440 8.09 -7.18 -6.11
N VAL A 441 9.06 -7.87 -6.72
CA VAL A 441 10.47 -7.45 -6.67
C VAL A 441 10.71 -6.19 -7.50
N LEU A 442 11.88 -5.55 -7.35
CA LEU A 442 12.23 -4.36 -8.15
C LEU A 442 12.05 -4.64 -9.65
N PHE A 443 11.30 -3.73 -10.31
CA PHE A 443 10.90 -3.84 -11.72
C PHE A 443 10.14 -5.14 -12.05
N GLY A 444 9.43 -5.69 -11.09
CA GLY A 444 8.57 -6.85 -11.23
C GLY A 444 9.29 -8.07 -11.80
N SER A 445 8.62 -8.78 -12.70
CA SER A 445 9.18 -9.93 -13.42
C SER A 445 10.28 -9.56 -14.42
N GLY A 446 10.43 -8.28 -14.78
CA GLY A 446 11.28 -7.81 -15.86
C GLY A 446 10.60 -7.79 -17.25
N VAL A 447 9.39 -8.32 -17.36
CA VAL A 447 8.59 -8.18 -18.60
C VAL A 447 8.12 -6.74 -18.73
N TYR A 448 8.59 -6.04 -19.76
CA TYR A 448 8.29 -4.63 -20.02
C TYR A 448 7.51 -4.48 -21.33
N THR A 449 6.36 -3.84 -21.30
CA THR A 449 5.52 -3.57 -22.48
C THR A 449 4.67 -2.33 -22.26
N ASP A 450 4.35 -1.59 -23.32
CA ASP A 450 3.48 -0.41 -23.27
C ASP A 450 3.84 0.63 -22.19
N GLY A 451 5.14 0.71 -21.84
CA GLY A 451 5.69 1.64 -20.87
C GLY A 451 5.65 1.19 -19.40
N PHE A 452 5.24 -0.04 -19.09
CA PHE A 452 5.17 -0.54 -17.72
C PHE A 452 5.75 -1.95 -17.56
N PHE A 453 6.18 -2.26 -16.34
CA PHE A 453 6.64 -3.60 -15.94
C PHE A 453 5.47 -4.45 -15.44
N LEU A 454 5.50 -5.75 -15.74
CA LEU A 454 4.62 -6.74 -15.14
C LEU A 454 5.14 -7.18 -13.77
N ASN A 455 4.20 -7.49 -12.90
CA ASN A 455 4.48 -7.98 -11.55
C ASN A 455 5.21 -9.33 -11.55
N SER A 456 5.78 -9.67 -10.39
CA SER A 456 6.32 -11.00 -10.08
C SER A 456 5.43 -11.78 -9.11
N GLY A 457 4.15 -11.44 -9.02
CA GLY A 457 3.22 -12.01 -8.05
C GLY A 457 2.96 -13.51 -8.23
N GLY A 458 3.19 -14.04 -9.44
CA GLY A 458 3.12 -15.49 -9.67
C GLY A 458 4.12 -16.29 -8.82
N SER A 459 5.27 -15.68 -8.43
CA SER A 459 6.24 -16.32 -7.54
C SER A 459 5.83 -16.36 -6.06
N ASN A 460 4.73 -15.72 -5.68
CA ASN A 460 4.22 -15.72 -4.31
C ASN A 460 3.25 -16.90 -4.02
N PHE A 461 3.01 -17.78 -5.00
CA PHE A 461 2.32 -19.03 -4.74
C PHE A 461 3.30 -20.05 -4.16
N ASP A 462 2.97 -20.63 -3.02
CA ASP A 462 3.63 -21.81 -2.46
C ASP A 462 2.89 -23.10 -2.85
N ALA A 463 3.40 -24.25 -2.41
CA ALA A 463 2.82 -25.55 -2.73
C ALA A 463 1.37 -25.69 -2.25
N LYS A 464 1.00 -25.07 -1.10
CA LYS A 464 -0.33 -25.10 -0.50
C LYS A 464 -1.32 -24.20 -1.25
N THR A 465 -0.85 -23.04 -1.69
CA THR A 465 -1.72 -21.98 -2.24
C THR A 465 -1.74 -21.94 -3.76
N ARG A 466 -0.85 -22.68 -4.43
CA ARG A 466 -0.79 -22.76 -5.90
C ARG A 466 -2.06 -23.38 -6.50
N GLY A 467 -2.51 -22.82 -7.62
CA GLY A 467 -3.66 -23.31 -8.35
C GLY A 467 -4.18 -22.30 -9.37
N THR A 468 -5.20 -22.69 -10.11
CA THR A 468 -5.86 -21.84 -11.09
C THR A 468 -6.83 -20.85 -10.43
N ASN A 469 -7.07 -19.74 -11.11
CA ASN A 469 -8.09 -18.77 -10.70
C ASN A 469 -7.98 -18.26 -9.27
N ARG A 470 -6.76 -18.10 -8.72
CA ARG A 470 -6.49 -17.67 -7.35
C ARG A 470 -5.64 -16.42 -7.31
N TYR A 471 -5.85 -15.59 -6.31
CA TYR A 471 -4.89 -14.57 -5.94
C TYR A 471 -3.67 -15.20 -5.26
N SER A 472 -2.50 -14.66 -5.56
CA SER A 472 -1.29 -15.04 -4.84
C SER A 472 -1.28 -14.45 -3.42
N ASN A 473 -0.50 -15.06 -2.51
CA ASN A 473 -0.32 -14.55 -1.16
C ASN A 473 0.42 -13.20 -1.17
N SER A 474 0.10 -12.36 -0.20
CA SER A 474 0.80 -11.09 -0.02
C SER A 474 0.90 -10.70 1.45
N THR A 475 2.01 -10.08 1.82
CA THR A 475 2.22 -9.44 3.12
C THR A 475 1.63 -8.02 3.19
N MET A 476 1.09 -7.48 2.10
CA MET A 476 0.45 -6.17 2.09
C MET A 476 -0.68 -6.11 3.11
N ALA A 477 -0.66 -5.10 3.97
CA ALA A 477 -1.56 -4.95 5.11
C ALA A 477 -2.08 -3.51 5.22
N PRO A 478 -2.82 -2.99 4.22
CA PRO A 478 -3.48 -1.69 4.39
C PRO A 478 -4.46 -1.75 5.56
N THR A 479 -4.24 -0.88 6.56
CA THR A 479 -4.94 -0.90 7.84
C THR A 479 -5.59 0.44 8.15
N LEU A 480 -6.81 0.40 8.68
CA LEU A 480 -7.52 1.55 9.25
C LEU A 480 -7.77 1.31 10.73
N ILE A 481 -7.61 2.34 11.54
CA ILE A 481 -7.90 2.29 12.97
C ILE A 481 -8.89 3.40 13.29
N LEU A 482 -10.00 3.03 13.92
CA LEU A 482 -11.08 3.95 14.27
C LEU A 482 -11.17 4.16 15.78
N ASP A 483 -11.48 5.39 16.16
CA ASP A 483 -11.91 5.79 17.51
C ASP A 483 -13.42 6.06 17.44
N GLY A 484 -14.23 5.11 17.91
CA GLY A 484 -15.66 5.09 17.65
C GLY A 484 -15.96 5.03 16.14
N ASP A 485 -16.62 6.05 15.61
CA ASP A 485 -17.03 6.18 14.20
C ASP A 485 -16.11 7.14 13.40
N LYS A 486 -14.93 7.45 13.91
CA LYS A 486 -13.99 8.38 13.28
C LYS A 486 -12.65 7.70 13.02
N VAL A 487 -12.04 8.01 11.91
CA VAL A 487 -10.68 7.57 11.61
C VAL A 487 -9.70 8.21 12.61
N ARG A 488 -8.86 7.37 13.23
CA ARG A 488 -7.77 7.77 14.10
C ARG A 488 -6.42 7.63 13.42
N LEU A 489 -6.24 6.53 12.66
CA LEU A 489 -5.00 6.25 11.97
C LEU A 489 -5.28 5.50 10.66
N VAL A 490 -4.70 5.98 9.58
CA VAL A 490 -4.57 5.29 8.31
C VAL A 490 -3.12 4.89 8.18
N VAL A 491 -2.81 3.61 8.04
CA VAL A 491 -1.43 3.13 8.06
C VAL A 491 -1.23 1.92 7.18
N GLY A 492 -0.05 1.80 6.64
CA GLY A 492 0.45 0.61 5.98
C GLY A 492 1.92 0.79 5.66
N ALA A 493 2.52 -0.23 5.11
CA ALA A 493 3.95 -0.24 4.86
C ALA A 493 4.29 -0.93 3.54
N ALA A 494 5.50 -0.71 3.12
CA ALA A 494 6.16 -1.39 2.02
C ALA A 494 7.42 -2.09 2.55
N GLY A 495 7.81 -3.26 2.02
CA GLY A 495 9.03 -3.95 2.46
C GLY A 495 8.85 -5.45 2.73
N SER A 496 8.06 -6.17 1.92
CA SER A 496 7.93 -7.63 2.01
C SER A 496 7.55 -8.11 3.43
N GLN A 497 8.31 -9.03 4.01
CA GLN A 497 8.11 -9.59 5.35
C GLN A 497 8.20 -8.56 6.49
N TYR A 498 8.80 -7.40 6.25
CA TYR A 498 8.91 -6.31 7.25
C TYR A 498 7.64 -5.45 7.35
N ILE A 499 6.66 -5.62 6.44
CA ILE A 499 5.43 -4.81 6.41
C ILE A 499 4.66 -4.92 7.73
N GLN A 500 4.33 -6.14 8.13
CA GLN A 500 3.47 -6.39 9.29
C GLN A 500 4.14 -5.97 10.60
N PRO A 501 5.40 -6.36 10.88
CA PRO A 501 6.14 -5.90 12.06
C PRO A 501 6.32 -4.39 12.11
N ALA A 502 6.55 -3.72 10.97
CA ALA A 502 6.70 -2.28 10.93
C ALA A 502 5.40 -1.55 11.29
N ILE A 503 4.25 -1.98 10.73
CA ILE A 503 2.94 -1.42 11.06
C ILE A 503 2.66 -1.63 12.56
N THR A 504 2.91 -2.82 13.09
CA THR A 504 2.70 -3.14 14.51
C THR A 504 3.50 -2.22 15.43
N GLN A 505 4.82 -2.09 15.20
CA GLN A 505 5.70 -1.25 16.02
C GLN A 505 5.30 0.23 15.98
N VAL A 506 5.03 0.75 14.79
CA VAL A 506 4.65 2.16 14.61
C VAL A 506 3.28 2.44 15.23
N THR A 507 2.32 1.52 15.10
CA THR A 507 1.00 1.66 15.71
C THR A 507 1.07 1.69 17.24
N ILE A 508 1.87 0.81 17.86
CA ILE A 508 2.07 0.81 19.31
C ILE A 508 2.69 2.13 19.76
N ARG A 509 3.73 2.62 19.07
CA ARG A 509 4.39 3.90 19.40
C ARG A 509 3.41 5.08 19.34
N MET A 510 2.59 5.18 18.28
CA MET A 510 1.66 6.29 18.12
C MET A 510 0.46 6.21 19.06
N LEU A 511 -0.15 5.04 19.22
CA LEU A 511 -1.46 4.92 19.89
C LEU A 511 -1.37 4.44 21.35
N ALA A 512 -0.34 3.66 21.71
CA ALA A 512 -0.16 3.19 23.08
C ALA A 512 0.85 4.08 23.85
N PHE A 513 1.98 4.43 23.23
CA PHE A 513 2.99 5.29 23.86
C PHE A 513 2.71 6.79 23.68
N GLY A 514 1.84 7.18 22.75
CA GLY A 514 1.51 8.58 22.47
C GLY A 514 2.62 9.36 21.80
N GLU A 515 3.57 8.69 21.14
CA GLU A 515 4.67 9.35 20.43
C GLU A 515 4.16 10.17 19.23
N ASP A 516 4.84 11.29 18.93
CA ASP A 516 4.57 12.05 17.70
C ASP A 516 4.72 11.12 16.48
N PRO A 517 3.81 11.19 15.50
CA PRO A 517 3.85 10.31 14.33
C PRO A 517 5.19 10.29 13.57
N ALA A 518 5.89 11.44 13.46
CA ALA A 518 7.19 11.48 12.79
C ALA A 518 8.29 10.80 13.61
N ILE A 519 8.24 10.91 14.93
CA ILE A 519 9.15 10.20 15.85
C ILE A 519 8.89 8.70 15.73
N ALA A 520 7.63 8.26 15.81
CA ALA A 520 7.25 6.87 15.72
C ALA A 520 7.71 6.21 14.41
N LEU A 521 7.60 6.92 13.26
CA LEU A 521 8.04 6.40 11.96
C LEU A 521 9.56 6.38 11.81
N SER A 522 10.27 7.36 12.38
CA SER A 522 11.73 7.43 12.30
C SER A 522 12.45 6.57 13.32
N ALA A 523 11.76 6.07 14.33
CA ALA A 523 12.33 5.22 15.37
C ALA A 523 12.93 3.91 14.80
N PRO A 524 13.98 3.37 15.44
CA PRO A 524 14.57 2.10 15.05
C PRO A 524 13.56 0.96 15.24
N ARG A 525 13.66 -0.06 14.38
CA ARG A 525 12.78 -1.24 14.35
C ARG A 525 13.58 -2.53 14.47
N ILE A 526 12.89 -3.57 14.90
CA ILE A 526 13.39 -4.94 14.85
C ILE A 526 12.53 -5.79 13.91
N HIS A 527 13.10 -6.91 13.47
CA HIS A 527 12.36 -7.97 12.78
C HIS A 527 12.82 -9.35 13.29
N ALA A 528 11.85 -10.25 13.52
CA ALA A 528 12.10 -11.62 13.95
C ALA A 528 11.28 -12.59 13.09
N SER A 529 11.97 -13.52 12.42
CA SER A 529 11.35 -14.59 11.62
C SER A 529 10.85 -15.73 12.52
N SER A 530 9.81 -16.46 12.10
CA SER A 530 9.31 -17.65 12.81
C SER A 530 10.29 -18.83 12.81
N THR A 531 11.18 -18.89 11.83
CA THR A 531 12.06 -20.04 11.57
C THR A 531 13.49 -19.87 12.06
N MET A 532 13.86 -18.72 12.61
CA MET A 532 15.22 -18.41 13.06
C MET A 532 15.20 -17.72 14.43
N LYS A 533 16.27 -17.90 15.20
CA LYS A 533 16.52 -17.13 16.43
C LYS A 533 17.28 -15.83 16.18
N GLU A 534 17.61 -15.52 14.93
CA GLU A 534 18.15 -14.24 14.56
C GLU A 534 17.07 -13.16 14.67
N VAL A 535 17.41 -12.05 15.31
CA VAL A 535 16.59 -10.85 15.34
C VAL A 535 17.36 -9.73 14.64
N GLU A 536 16.83 -9.27 13.56
CA GLU A 536 17.38 -8.13 12.84
C GLU A 536 17.06 -6.85 13.58
N VAL A 537 18.08 -6.01 13.80
CA VAL A 537 18.00 -4.82 14.66
C VAL A 537 18.58 -3.62 13.90
N GLU A 538 17.79 -2.57 13.71
CA GLU A 538 18.30 -1.30 13.17
C GLU A 538 19.16 -0.55 14.18
N PRO A 539 20.10 0.31 13.74
CA PRO A 539 20.86 1.18 14.62
C PRO A 539 19.96 2.15 15.41
N GLY A 540 20.30 2.42 16.65
CA GLY A 540 19.60 3.41 17.50
C GLY A 540 18.90 2.84 18.72
N PHE A 541 18.96 1.52 18.93
CA PHE A 541 18.59 0.91 20.21
C PHE A 541 19.74 1.01 21.23
N SER A 542 19.38 1.09 22.51
CA SER A 542 20.37 1.07 23.61
C SER A 542 21.04 -0.30 23.75
N THR A 543 22.20 -0.32 24.40
CA THR A 543 22.93 -1.58 24.70
C THR A 543 22.08 -2.57 25.49
N SER A 544 21.21 -2.08 26.37
CA SER A 544 20.31 -2.91 27.17
C SER A 544 19.34 -3.73 26.31
N VAL A 545 18.95 -3.24 25.14
CA VAL A 545 18.09 -3.96 24.19
C VAL A 545 18.85 -5.16 23.60
N TYR A 546 20.09 -4.96 23.16
CA TYR A 546 20.91 -6.07 22.64
C TYR A 546 21.18 -7.12 23.71
N GLN A 547 21.49 -6.69 24.96
CA GLN A 547 21.69 -7.60 26.10
C GLN A 547 20.43 -8.40 26.42
N ALA A 548 19.25 -7.77 26.41
CA ALA A 548 18.00 -8.44 26.67
C ALA A 548 17.65 -9.49 25.59
N LEU A 549 17.91 -9.18 24.32
CA LEU A 549 17.74 -10.15 23.22
C LEU A 549 18.65 -11.36 23.40
N VAL A 550 19.95 -11.14 23.71
CA VAL A 550 20.89 -12.24 23.98
C VAL A 550 20.47 -13.06 25.20
N THR A 551 20.11 -12.41 26.31
CA THR A 551 19.63 -13.09 27.53
C THR A 551 18.38 -13.91 27.25
N ARG A 552 17.50 -13.44 26.35
CA ARG A 552 16.31 -14.18 25.92
C ARG A 552 16.66 -15.42 25.05
N GLY A 553 17.88 -15.50 24.52
CA GLY A 553 18.35 -16.58 23.65
C GLY A 553 18.29 -16.24 22.16
N TYR A 554 18.14 -14.97 21.80
CA TYR A 554 18.21 -14.48 20.44
C TYR A 554 19.64 -14.15 20.01
N ALA A 555 19.89 -14.17 18.69
CA ALA A 555 21.10 -13.67 18.06
C ALA A 555 20.77 -12.33 17.36
N PRO A 556 21.02 -11.17 17.99
CA PRO A 556 20.74 -9.90 17.35
C PRO A 556 21.72 -9.62 16.22
N ALA A 557 21.19 -9.40 15.00
CA ALA A 557 21.93 -9.05 13.79
C ALA A 557 21.69 -7.58 13.45
N SER A 558 22.76 -6.78 13.41
CA SER A 558 22.64 -5.36 13.03
C SER A 558 22.32 -5.25 11.53
N ARG A 559 21.34 -4.42 11.19
CA ARG A 559 20.93 -4.12 9.82
C ARG A 559 21.00 -2.63 9.55
N VAL A 560 21.38 -2.29 8.33
CA VAL A 560 21.35 -0.89 7.88
C VAL A 560 19.90 -0.41 7.78
N ARG A 561 19.66 0.83 8.19
CA ARG A 561 18.37 1.48 7.97
C ARG A 561 18.21 1.84 6.51
N ASP A 562 17.45 1.05 5.77
CA ASP A 562 17.24 1.23 4.34
C ASP A 562 15.81 0.88 3.89
N ILE A 563 15.59 0.91 2.58
CA ILE A 563 14.31 0.63 1.92
C ILE A 563 13.72 -0.75 2.28
N SER A 564 14.53 -1.73 2.63
CA SER A 564 14.10 -3.10 2.90
C SER A 564 13.43 -3.26 4.26
N PHE A 565 13.74 -2.39 5.24
CA PHE A 565 13.29 -2.54 6.63
C PHE A 565 11.88 -1.95 6.91
N GLY A 566 10.96 -2.01 5.95
CA GLY A 566 9.56 -1.62 6.10
C GLY A 566 9.32 -0.11 6.13
N GLY A 567 9.11 0.49 4.96
CA GLY A 567 8.76 1.92 4.85
C GLY A 567 7.29 2.17 5.14
N VAL A 568 6.97 2.86 6.22
CA VAL A 568 5.59 3.17 6.65
C VAL A 568 5.16 4.54 6.15
N HIS A 569 3.93 4.65 5.64
CA HIS A 569 3.28 5.93 5.38
C HIS A 569 1.97 5.96 6.15
N ALA A 570 1.65 7.07 6.78
CA ALA A 570 0.48 7.14 7.63
C ALA A 570 -0.15 8.54 7.63
N VAL A 571 -1.46 8.57 7.88
CA VAL A 571 -2.19 9.77 8.26
C VAL A 571 -2.81 9.53 9.64
N PHE A 572 -2.34 10.29 10.61
CA PHE A 572 -2.87 10.30 11.98
C PHE A 572 -3.86 11.45 12.12
N VAL A 573 -5.05 11.17 12.63
CA VAL A 573 -6.09 12.18 12.86
C VAL A 573 -6.18 12.46 14.35
N ARG A 574 -5.92 13.69 14.74
CA ARG A 574 -6.03 14.14 16.12
C ARG A 574 -7.48 14.21 16.58
N LYS A 575 -7.71 14.29 17.90
CA LYS A 575 -9.07 14.43 18.47
C LYS A 575 -9.75 15.74 18.04
N ASP A 576 -8.96 16.80 17.79
CA ASP A 576 -9.44 18.08 17.26
C ASP A 576 -9.75 18.04 15.74
N GLY A 577 -9.56 16.90 15.09
CA GLY A 577 -9.79 16.70 13.66
C GLY A 577 -8.61 17.04 12.75
N LYS A 578 -7.52 17.61 13.26
CA LYS A 578 -6.31 17.91 12.49
C LYS A 578 -5.65 16.61 12.01
N ARG A 579 -5.26 16.58 10.74
CA ARG A 579 -4.59 15.45 10.09
C ARG A 579 -3.09 15.69 10.09
N ILE A 580 -2.33 14.71 10.54
CA ILE A 580 -0.86 14.70 10.50
C ILE A 580 -0.47 13.59 9.51
N GLY A 581 0.00 13.99 8.34
CA GLY A 581 0.56 13.08 7.35
C GLY A 581 2.05 12.88 7.63
N VAL A 582 2.50 11.63 7.57
CA VAL A 582 3.91 11.28 7.80
C VAL A 582 4.38 10.23 6.80
N ALA A 583 5.61 10.40 6.34
CA ALA A 583 6.29 9.48 5.43
C ALA A 583 7.61 9.00 6.03
N ASP A 584 7.87 7.72 5.89
CA ASP A 584 9.05 7.05 6.44
C ASP A 584 10.35 7.61 5.85
N PRO A 585 11.34 7.95 6.70
CA PRO A 585 12.64 8.43 6.22
C PRO A 585 13.45 7.35 5.48
N ARG A 586 13.07 6.06 5.56
CA ARG A 586 13.72 4.97 4.81
C ARG A 586 13.40 5.01 3.32
N ARG A 587 12.46 5.85 2.89
CA ARG A 587 11.99 5.98 1.52
C ARG A 587 11.90 7.43 1.07
N ASP A 588 11.73 7.66 -0.22
CA ASP A 588 11.61 9.00 -0.81
C ASP A 588 10.32 9.72 -0.43
N GLY A 589 9.31 9.00 0.03
CA GLY A 589 7.96 9.46 0.28
C GLY A 589 7.83 10.76 1.05
N THR A 590 6.70 11.44 0.85
CA THR A 590 6.29 12.63 1.60
C THR A 590 4.82 12.55 2.00
N ALA A 591 4.42 13.46 2.87
CA ALA A 591 3.03 13.83 3.04
C ALA A 591 2.73 15.13 2.30
N ALA A 592 1.50 15.30 1.86
CA ALA A 592 0.99 16.51 1.26
C ALA A 592 -0.43 16.77 1.75
N GLY A 593 -0.69 17.99 2.23
CA GLY A 593 -1.97 18.45 2.72
C GLY A 593 -2.44 19.72 2.03
N TRP A 594 -3.70 20.10 2.22
CA TRP A 594 -4.27 21.32 1.68
C TRP A 594 -5.27 21.96 2.65
#